data_66f22caa70e094b5a453c9b4fded6608
#
_entry.id   66f22caa70e094b5a453c9b4fded6608
#
_cell.length_a   1.000
_cell.length_b   1.000
_cell.length_c   1.000
_cell.angle_alpha   90.00
_cell.angle_beta   90.00
_cell.angle_gamma   90.00
#
_symmetry.space_group_name_H-M   'P 1'
#
loop_
_entity.id
_entity.type
_entity.pdbx_description
1 polymer ?
#
loop_
_entity_poly.entity_id
_entity_poly.type
_entity_poly.pdbx_seq_one_letter_code
_entity_poly.pdbx_strand_id
1 'polypeptide(L)'
;MQTLDSSEDADLELMFAEIRRYPLLTADEEKVIDGKKWAAVDALSTLFSEVADLRSTLADLLLNALECPPEVKRFPSREQHFTLRRELAPYFSDGDLADITVDAAKTLRKRGSKKHHADTVNGLEIPASLTVGIAVFMLRRAGGQFPDAVADAIGHWSRHWLSPPAPIALEPPVLKSIRKALREYTEARDALVMHNLRLVHSIAGRYRGRGVGYLDLVQEGTLGLIRAAEKFEYAKGYRFSTYCFNWITQAVRRYVGDTGSLIRLPTHVQDQVNKVYRERAIEQAKTGMEPDAAQLAKKLGMDKQKTKEILEVRNLAISLDAPRYDDDDGTLVDTLTTEPVSYTHLRAHETPEHGGLGGGGGKKKGGGGGGGGGGG
;
A
#
# COMPACT_ATOMS: atom_id res chain seq x y z
N MET A 1 -15.34 -26.80 -8.84
CA MET A 1 -15.30 -25.99 -10.06
C MET A 1 -16.23 -24.82 -9.79
N GLN A 2 -15.72 -23.69 -9.25
CA GLN A 2 -16.54 -22.52 -8.93
C GLN A 2 -17.03 -21.92 -10.25
N THR A 3 -18.33 -21.89 -10.42
CA THR A 3 -19.00 -21.10 -11.46
C THR A 3 -18.63 -19.65 -11.20
N LEU A 4 -17.77 -19.09 -12.06
CA LEU A 4 -17.53 -17.65 -12.11
C LEU A 4 -18.88 -16.97 -12.32
N ASP A 5 -19.16 -15.99 -11.50
CA ASP A 5 -20.41 -15.25 -11.54
C ASP A 5 -20.53 -14.60 -12.91
N SER A 6 -21.67 -14.70 -13.57
CA SER A 6 -21.89 -14.18 -14.93
C SER A 6 -21.61 -12.67 -15.04
N SER A 7 -21.61 -11.97 -13.93
CA SER A 7 -21.25 -10.55 -13.84
C SER A 7 -19.73 -10.31 -13.97
N GLU A 8 -18.88 -11.15 -13.35
CA GLU A 8 -17.42 -11.03 -13.47
C GLU A 8 -16.94 -11.29 -14.90
N ASP A 9 -17.55 -12.25 -15.61
CA ASP A 9 -17.20 -12.54 -17.01
C ASP A 9 -17.57 -11.36 -17.93
N ALA A 10 -18.71 -10.71 -17.72
CA ALA A 10 -19.11 -9.53 -18.48
C ALA A 10 -18.18 -8.33 -18.24
N ASP A 11 -17.77 -8.08 -17.00
CA ASP A 11 -16.81 -7.02 -16.66
C ASP A 11 -15.44 -7.28 -17.26
N LEU A 12 -15.01 -8.55 -17.30
CA LEU A 12 -13.75 -8.97 -17.95
C LEU A 12 -13.80 -8.75 -19.45
N GLU A 13 -14.90 -9.09 -20.12
CA GLU A 13 -15.05 -8.89 -21.56
C GLU A 13 -15.01 -7.40 -21.92
N LEU A 14 -15.72 -6.56 -21.14
CA LEU A 14 -15.72 -5.11 -21.33
C LEU A 14 -14.30 -4.54 -21.20
N MET A 15 -13.58 -4.95 -20.15
CA MET A 15 -12.20 -4.53 -19.91
C MET A 15 -11.26 -4.98 -21.03
N PHE A 16 -11.38 -6.23 -21.50
CA PHE A 16 -10.60 -6.71 -22.66
C PHE A 16 -10.92 -5.97 -23.95
N ALA A 17 -12.19 -5.59 -24.17
CA ALA A 17 -12.59 -4.80 -25.31
C ALA A 17 -11.94 -3.40 -25.28
N GLU A 18 -11.88 -2.79 -24.11
CA GLU A 18 -11.23 -1.46 -23.93
C GLU A 18 -9.72 -1.53 -24.13
N ILE A 19 -9.05 -2.53 -23.56
CA ILE A 19 -7.60 -2.72 -23.70
C ILE A 19 -7.19 -2.97 -25.16
N ARG A 20 -8.04 -3.63 -25.98
CA ARG A 20 -7.77 -3.85 -27.39
C ARG A 20 -7.72 -2.57 -28.23
N ARG A 21 -8.29 -1.46 -27.75
CA ARG A 21 -8.25 -0.15 -28.41
C ARG A 21 -6.85 0.46 -28.41
N TYR A 22 -5.98 0.01 -27.53
CA TYR A 22 -4.63 0.53 -27.39
C TYR A 22 -3.62 -0.45 -28.03
N PRO A 23 -3.04 -0.14 -29.22
CA PRO A 23 -2.02 -0.98 -29.85
C PRO A 23 -0.72 -0.95 -29.04
N LEU A 24 0.14 -1.94 -29.28
CA LEU A 24 1.47 -1.96 -28.67
C LEU A 24 2.33 -0.83 -29.24
N LEU A 25 3.05 -0.13 -28.39
CA LEU A 25 3.96 0.93 -28.75
C LEU A 25 5.25 0.36 -29.40
N THR A 26 5.74 1.05 -30.42
CA THR A 26 7.08 0.88 -30.95
C THR A 26 8.12 1.51 -30.01
N ALA A 27 9.41 1.20 -30.20
CA ALA A 27 10.48 1.79 -29.40
C ALA A 27 10.56 3.31 -29.55
N ASP A 28 10.31 3.80 -30.76
CA ASP A 28 10.35 5.25 -31.04
C ASP A 28 9.16 5.98 -30.41
N GLU A 29 7.99 5.37 -30.40
CA GLU A 29 6.81 5.91 -29.71
C GLU A 29 7.02 5.95 -28.18
N GLU A 30 7.57 4.87 -27.59
CA GLU A 30 7.96 4.85 -26.17
C GLU A 30 8.92 6.00 -25.85
N LYS A 31 9.93 6.22 -26.69
CA LYS A 31 10.90 7.31 -26.55
C LYS A 31 10.24 8.69 -26.60
N VAL A 32 9.33 8.90 -27.52
CA VAL A 32 8.63 10.18 -27.67
C VAL A 32 7.73 10.45 -26.47
N ILE A 33 6.98 9.45 -26.01
CA ILE A 33 6.08 9.58 -24.85
C ILE A 33 6.90 9.82 -23.58
N ASP A 34 7.97 9.04 -23.36
CA ASP A 34 8.84 9.22 -22.20
C ASP A 34 9.53 10.59 -22.21
N GLY A 35 9.97 11.05 -23.38
CA GLY A 35 10.55 12.38 -23.56
C GLY A 35 9.57 13.50 -23.15
N LYS A 36 8.29 13.40 -23.52
CA LYS A 36 7.24 14.34 -23.09
C LYS A 36 7.06 14.33 -21.57
N LYS A 37 7.05 13.13 -20.95
CA LYS A 37 6.94 12.96 -19.50
C LYS A 37 8.08 13.68 -18.78
N TRP A 38 9.33 13.45 -19.19
CA TRP A 38 10.50 14.09 -18.57
C TRP A 38 10.57 15.58 -18.85
N ALA A 39 10.20 16.04 -20.04
CA ALA A 39 10.11 17.48 -20.33
C ALA A 39 9.10 18.20 -19.41
N ALA A 40 8.00 17.54 -19.04
CA ALA A 40 7.05 18.08 -18.07
C ALA A 40 7.65 18.14 -16.64
N VAL A 41 8.43 17.14 -16.22
CA VAL A 41 9.17 17.15 -14.95
C VAL A 41 10.21 18.27 -14.92
N ASP A 42 10.97 18.45 -16.00
CA ASP A 42 11.96 19.51 -16.13
C ASP A 42 11.32 20.90 -16.08
N ALA A 43 10.14 21.05 -16.70
CA ALA A 43 9.37 22.30 -16.63
C ALA A 43 8.93 22.62 -15.18
N LEU A 44 8.53 21.61 -14.38
CA LEU A 44 8.21 21.78 -12.96
C LEU A 44 9.47 22.13 -12.15
N SER A 45 10.59 21.47 -12.38
CA SER A 45 11.88 21.76 -11.72
C SER A 45 12.37 23.18 -12.02
N THR A 46 12.16 23.63 -13.27
CA THR A 46 12.45 25.01 -13.66
C THR A 46 11.57 26.00 -12.89
N LEU A 47 10.27 25.76 -12.76
CA LEU A 47 9.38 26.58 -11.97
C LEU A 47 9.81 26.64 -10.50
N PHE A 48 10.26 25.52 -9.92
CA PHE A 48 10.77 25.49 -8.54
C PHE A 48 12.02 26.35 -8.35
N SER A 49 12.85 26.46 -9.36
CA SER A 49 14.05 27.32 -9.29
C SER A 49 13.75 28.80 -9.52
N GLU A 50 12.78 29.13 -10.37
CA GLU A 50 12.50 30.51 -10.79
C GLU A 50 11.55 31.25 -9.85
N VAL A 51 10.49 30.56 -9.37
CA VAL A 51 9.44 31.19 -8.56
C VAL A 51 9.82 31.15 -7.08
N ALA A 52 9.88 32.31 -6.45
CA ALA A 52 10.38 32.45 -5.07
C ALA A 52 9.57 31.61 -4.05
N ASP A 53 8.22 31.60 -4.17
CA ASP A 53 7.34 30.88 -3.24
C ASP A 53 7.47 29.36 -3.40
N LEU A 54 7.63 28.87 -4.64
CA LEU A 54 7.86 27.44 -4.90
C LEU A 54 9.22 27.01 -4.38
N ARG A 55 10.24 27.85 -4.58
CA ARG A 55 11.60 27.61 -4.12
C ARG A 55 11.70 27.57 -2.59
N SER A 56 11.05 28.51 -1.90
CA SER A 56 11.02 28.52 -0.44
C SER A 56 10.30 27.30 0.13
N THR A 57 9.20 26.89 -0.47
CA THR A 57 8.45 25.71 -0.04
C THR A 57 9.25 24.42 -0.26
N LEU A 58 10.00 24.31 -1.37
CA LEU A 58 10.91 23.20 -1.59
C LEU A 58 12.00 23.15 -0.50
N ALA A 59 12.60 24.30 -0.18
CA ALA A 59 13.61 24.40 0.88
C ALA A 59 13.03 24.01 2.25
N ASP A 60 11.80 24.44 2.55
CA ASP A 60 11.11 24.09 3.80
C ASP A 60 10.85 22.58 3.89
N LEU A 61 10.43 21.95 2.79
CA LEU A 61 10.22 20.51 2.72
C LEU A 61 11.52 19.75 2.98
N LEU A 62 12.61 20.14 2.35
CA LEU A 62 13.91 19.51 2.51
C LEU A 62 14.44 19.64 3.94
N LEU A 63 14.36 20.83 4.55
CA LEU A 63 14.79 21.04 5.94
C LEU A 63 13.91 20.25 6.93
N ASN A 64 12.60 20.22 6.72
CA ASN A 64 11.72 19.40 7.57
C ASN A 64 11.94 17.90 7.38
N ALA A 65 12.43 17.44 6.22
CA ALA A 65 12.84 16.05 6.03
C ALA A 65 14.03 15.67 6.95
N LEU A 66 14.94 16.59 7.19
CA LEU A 66 16.09 16.41 8.07
C LEU A 66 15.73 16.54 9.55
N GLU A 67 15.03 17.62 9.92
CA GLU A 67 14.73 17.94 11.31
C GLU A 67 13.56 17.11 11.87
N CYS A 68 12.62 16.74 11.02
CA CYS A 68 11.37 16.07 11.37
C CYS A 68 11.05 14.98 10.34
N PRO A 69 11.86 13.92 10.22
CA PRO A 69 11.68 12.90 9.20
C PRO A 69 10.29 12.28 9.25
N PRO A 70 9.75 11.82 8.10
CA PRO A 70 8.44 11.21 8.05
C PRO A 70 8.40 9.90 8.87
N GLU A 71 7.64 9.91 9.96
CA GLU A 71 7.40 8.77 10.85
C GLU A 71 5.99 8.22 10.67
N VAL A 72 5.79 6.91 10.87
CA VAL A 72 4.49 6.22 10.70
C VAL A 72 3.35 6.91 11.44
N LYS A 73 3.60 7.34 12.69
CA LYS A 73 2.57 7.98 13.55
C LYS A 73 2.01 9.29 12.99
N ARG A 74 2.69 9.90 12.01
CA ARG A 74 2.31 11.17 11.39
C ARG A 74 1.44 11.01 10.15
N PHE A 75 1.06 9.78 9.81
CA PHE A 75 0.28 9.45 8.62
C PHE A 75 -0.97 8.66 8.98
N PRO A 76 -2.10 8.89 8.28
CA PRO A 76 -3.32 8.14 8.50
C PRO A 76 -3.20 6.68 8.03
N SER A 77 -2.32 6.40 7.07
CA SER A 77 -2.04 5.04 6.61
C SER A 77 -0.55 4.77 6.50
N ARG A 78 -0.15 3.49 6.70
CA ARG A 78 1.23 3.04 6.48
C ARG A 78 1.67 3.22 5.03
N GLU A 79 0.75 3.09 4.09
CA GLU A 79 1.05 3.24 2.66
C GLU A 79 1.51 4.65 2.32
N GLN A 80 0.81 5.67 2.79
CA GLN A 80 1.22 7.08 2.61
C GLN A 80 2.60 7.36 3.20
N HIS A 81 2.85 6.85 4.42
CA HIS A 81 4.18 6.94 5.04
C HIS A 81 5.26 6.32 4.16
N PHE A 82 5.09 5.07 3.74
CA PHE A 82 6.09 4.36 2.92
C PHE A 82 6.28 5.01 1.55
N THR A 83 5.21 5.54 0.94
CA THR A 83 5.30 6.24 -0.33
C THR A 83 6.21 7.45 -0.22
N LEU A 84 5.98 8.33 0.75
CA LEU A 84 6.78 9.54 0.93
C LEU A 84 8.19 9.23 1.44
N ARG A 85 8.31 8.36 2.45
CA ARG A 85 9.62 8.01 3.03
C ARG A 85 10.58 7.45 1.99
N ARG A 86 10.09 6.60 1.08
CA ARG A 86 10.92 6.04 0.02
C ARG A 86 11.50 7.10 -0.90
N GLU A 87 10.72 8.14 -1.21
CA GLU A 87 11.17 9.23 -2.09
C GLU A 87 12.11 10.20 -1.37
N LEU A 88 11.92 10.40 -0.06
CA LEU A 88 12.72 11.32 0.75
C LEU A 88 13.91 10.66 1.47
N ALA A 89 13.95 9.33 1.59
CA ALA A 89 14.98 8.64 2.36
C ALA A 89 16.43 9.03 1.99
N PRO A 90 16.79 9.22 0.70
CA PRO A 90 18.14 9.62 0.33
C PRO A 90 18.57 10.94 0.98
N TYR A 91 17.65 11.88 1.17
CA TYR A 91 17.94 13.23 1.66
C TYR A 91 18.14 13.35 3.18
N PHE A 92 17.79 12.32 3.96
CA PHE A 92 17.94 12.36 5.43
C PHE A 92 18.61 11.12 6.03
N SER A 93 18.86 10.08 5.23
CA SER A 93 19.47 8.82 5.71
C SER A 93 20.96 8.70 5.40
N ASP A 94 21.46 9.43 4.42
CA ASP A 94 22.86 9.45 3.99
C ASP A 94 23.50 10.75 4.48
N GLY A 95 24.57 10.65 5.28
CA GLY A 95 25.23 11.80 5.91
C GLY A 95 25.70 12.84 4.87
N ASP A 96 26.32 12.40 3.78
CA ASP A 96 26.84 13.30 2.73
C ASP A 96 25.70 14.03 2.00
N LEU A 97 24.61 13.33 1.69
CA LEU A 97 23.42 13.92 1.06
C LEU A 97 22.67 14.85 2.01
N ALA A 98 22.68 14.59 3.31
CA ALA A 98 22.07 15.48 4.30
C ALA A 98 22.74 16.86 4.32
N ASP A 99 24.08 16.91 4.28
CA ASP A 99 24.82 18.16 4.23
C ASP A 99 24.58 18.93 2.93
N ILE A 100 24.58 18.24 1.79
CA ILE A 100 24.22 18.82 0.48
C ILE A 100 22.79 19.38 0.52
N THR A 101 21.85 18.66 1.15
CA THR A 101 20.45 19.09 1.28
C THR A 101 20.31 20.35 2.12
N VAL A 102 21.06 20.47 3.23
CA VAL A 102 21.09 21.68 4.07
C VAL A 102 21.61 22.87 3.27
N ASP A 103 22.70 22.71 2.56
CA ASP A 103 23.32 23.80 1.79
C ASP A 103 22.46 24.21 0.59
N ALA A 104 21.82 23.23 -0.07
CA ALA A 104 20.84 23.50 -1.12
C ALA A 104 19.64 24.28 -0.58
N ALA A 105 19.07 23.87 0.55
CA ALA A 105 17.93 24.56 1.15
C ALA A 105 18.29 25.99 1.58
N LYS A 106 19.49 26.23 2.14
CA LYS A 106 20.00 27.57 2.46
C LYS A 106 20.16 28.42 1.20
N THR A 107 20.67 27.82 0.12
CA THR A 107 20.85 28.50 -1.18
C THR A 107 19.52 28.89 -1.80
N LEU A 108 18.55 27.99 -1.79
CA LEU A 108 17.21 28.21 -2.32
C LEU A 108 16.42 29.30 -1.57
N ARG A 109 16.70 29.54 -0.28
CA ARG A 109 16.11 30.62 0.52
C ARG A 109 16.75 31.97 0.28
N LYS A 110 18.00 32.02 -0.17
CA LYS A 110 18.73 33.28 -0.41
C LYS A 110 18.32 33.89 -1.75
N ARG A 111 18.46 35.21 -1.88
CA ARG A 111 18.40 35.91 -3.16
C ARG A 111 19.65 35.52 -3.98
N GLY A 112 19.44 35.03 -5.20
CA GLY A 112 20.52 34.60 -6.07
C GLY A 112 20.12 34.68 -7.54
N SER A 113 21.04 34.34 -8.44
CA SER A 113 20.72 34.29 -9.87
C SER A 113 19.85 33.09 -10.19
N LYS A 114 18.97 33.19 -11.18
CA LYS A 114 18.11 32.09 -11.65
C LYS A 114 18.94 30.86 -12.00
N LYS A 115 20.10 31.05 -12.65
CA LYS A 115 21.01 29.97 -13.03
C LYS A 115 21.52 29.21 -11.80
N HIS A 116 21.95 29.91 -10.77
CA HIS A 116 22.45 29.29 -9.55
C HIS A 116 21.36 28.47 -8.82
N HIS A 117 20.14 28.96 -8.78
CA HIS A 117 19.02 28.21 -8.22
C HIS A 117 18.66 26.97 -9.08
N ALA A 118 18.71 27.09 -10.42
CA ALA A 118 18.47 25.96 -11.31
C ALA A 118 19.55 24.87 -11.14
N ASP A 119 20.82 25.27 -11.08
CA ASP A 119 21.92 24.35 -10.83
C ASP A 119 21.77 23.63 -9.46
N THR A 120 21.29 24.37 -8.44
CA THR A 120 21.01 23.79 -7.11
C THR A 120 19.87 22.78 -7.14
N VAL A 121 18.74 23.11 -7.80
CA VAL A 121 17.58 22.18 -7.92
C VAL A 121 17.96 20.93 -8.70
N ASN A 122 18.69 21.10 -9.81
CA ASN A 122 19.16 19.98 -10.63
C ASN A 122 20.16 19.09 -9.87
N GLY A 123 21.04 19.68 -9.07
CA GLY A 123 22.01 18.94 -8.26
C GLY A 123 21.40 18.12 -7.11
N LEU A 124 20.14 18.37 -6.77
CA LEU A 124 19.41 17.57 -5.79
C LEU A 124 18.89 16.25 -6.36
N GLU A 125 18.88 16.08 -7.68
CA GLU A 125 18.38 14.88 -8.39
C GLU A 125 17.01 14.40 -7.87
N ILE A 126 16.06 15.35 -7.71
CA ILE A 126 14.76 15.05 -7.11
C ILE A 126 14.00 14.04 -7.99
N PRO A 127 13.52 12.90 -7.44
CA PRO A 127 12.73 11.93 -8.19
C PRO A 127 11.48 12.57 -8.83
N ALA A 128 11.13 12.15 -10.04
CA ALA A 128 9.97 12.68 -10.77
C ALA A 128 8.67 12.61 -9.95
N SER A 129 8.43 11.51 -9.22
CA SER A 129 7.27 11.33 -8.34
C SER A 129 7.24 12.36 -7.20
N LEU A 130 8.39 12.71 -6.64
CA LEU A 130 8.48 13.74 -5.61
C LEU A 130 8.30 15.14 -6.20
N THR A 131 8.91 15.43 -7.35
CA THR A 131 8.74 16.71 -8.08
C THR A 131 7.27 16.97 -8.40
N VAL A 132 6.57 15.97 -8.94
CA VAL A 132 5.13 16.04 -9.23
C VAL A 132 4.32 16.17 -7.94
N GLY A 133 4.61 15.37 -6.91
CA GLY A 133 3.93 15.45 -5.62
C GLY A 133 4.06 16.82 -4.95
N ILE A 134 5.25 17.44 -4.99
CA ILE A 134 5.47 18.80 -4.48
C ILE A 134 4.68 19.82 -5.30
N ALA A 135 4.69 19.72 -6.62
CA ALA A 135 3.94 20.63 -7.49
C ALA A 135 2.42 20.56 -7.22
N VAL A 136 1.87 19.35 -7.05
CA VAL A 136 0.47 19.15 -6.69
C VAL A 136 0.16 19.67 -5.29
N PHE A 137 1.04 19.42 -4.31
CA PHE A 137 0.90 19.94 -2.96
C PHE A 137 0.81 21.48 -2.96
N MET A 138 1.70 22.15 -3.70
CA MET A 138 1.71 23.61 -3.83
C MET A 138 0.47 24.11 -4.57
N LEU A 139 0.06 23.42 -5.64
CA LEU A 139 -1.17 23.76 -6.38
C LEU A 139 -2.40 23.70 -5.48
N ARG A 140 -2.53 22.67 -4.64
CA ARG A 140 -3.65 22.51 -3.70
C ARG A 140 -3.67 23.64 -2.66
N ARG A 141 -2.52 24.05 -2.18
CA ARG A 141 -2.41 25.19 -1.25
C ARG A 141 -2.81 26.52 -1.87
N ALA A 142 -2.64 26.66 -3.18
CA ALA A 142 -3.09 27.80 -3.95
C ALA A 142 -4.56 27.68 -4.42
N GLY A 143 -5.34 26.73 -3.86
CA GLY A 143 -6.77 26.51 -4.17
C GLY A 143 -7.04 25.64 -5.40
N GLY A 144 -6.01 25.03 -6.00
CA GLY A 144 -6.18 24.08 -7.10
C GLY A 144 -6.50 22.67 -6.60
N GLN A 145 -7.04 21.83 -7.49
CA GLN A 145 -7.29 20.42 -7.22
C GLN A 145 -6.57 19.56 -8.26
N PHE A 146 -5.89 18.51 -7.80
CA PHE A 146 -5.26 17.49 -8.63
C PHE A 146 -5.02 16.24 -7.76
N PRO A 147 -5.35 15.02 -8.24
CA PRO A 147 -5.13 13.79 -7.47
C PRO A 147 -3.66 13.37 -7.53
N ASP A 148 -3.03 13.17 -6.37
CA ASP A 148 -1.67 12.63 -6.27
C ASP A 148 -1.39 12.07 -4.88
N ALA A 149 -0.89 10.83 -4.81
CA ALA A 149 -0.66 10.13 -3.54
C ALA A 149 0.53 10.69 -2.74
N VAL A 150 1.58 11.18 -3.42
CA VAL A 150 2.75 11.80 -2.78
C VAL A 150 2.35 13.16 -2.20
N ALA A 151 1.56 13.94 -2.93
CA ALA A 151 1.01 15.21 -2.45
C ALA A 151 0.10 15.02 -1.22
N ASP A 152 -0.72 13.96 -1.20
CA ASP A 152 -1.52 13.60 -0.02
C ASP A 152 -0.64 13.32 1.20
N ALA A 153 0.41 12.53 1.00
CA ALA A 153 1.36 12.20 2.06
C ALA A 153 2.11 13.44 2.56
N ILE A 154 2.56 14.32 1.66
CA ILE A 154 3.18 15.62 2.02
C ILE A 154 2.20 16.48 2.81
N GLY A 155 0.93 16.57 2.38
CA GLY A 155 -0.12 17.34 3.04
C GLY A 155 -0.39 16.87 4.47
N HIS A 156 -0.38 15.56 4.72
CA HIS A 156 -0.52 15.00 6.06
C HIS A 156 0.72 15.23 6.91
N TRP A 157 1.90 15.01 6.37
CA TRP A 157 3.16 15.20 7.08
C TRP A 157 3.44 16.66 7.40
N SER A 158 3.09 17.60 6.51
CA SER A 158 3.30 19.03 6.71
C SER A 158 2.58 19.63 7.93
N ARG A 159 1.53 18.97 8.44
CA ARG A 159 0.84 19.37 9.69
C ARG A 159 1.72 19.18 10.94
N HIS A 160 2.76 18.40 10.82
CA HIS A 160 3.71 18.07 11.90
C HIS A 160 5.06 18.75 11.72
N TRP A 161 5.20 19.66 10.75
CA TRP A 161 6.43 20.42 10.56
C TRP A 161 6.64 21.39 11.72
N LEU A 162 7.91 21.62 12.05
CA LEU A 162 8.29 22.59 13.08
C LEU A 162 7.85 24.01 12.72
N SER A 163 7.91 24.33 11.44
CA SER A 163 7.38 25.58 10.88
C SER A 163 6.36 25.21 9.81
N PRO A 164 5.05 25.38 10.10
CA PRO A 164 4.04 25.11 9.07
C PRO A 164 4.29 26.01 7.87
N PRO A 165 4.18 25.46 6.65
CA PRO A 165 4.47 26.21 5.45
C PRO A 165 3.52 27.42 5.32
N ALA A 166 4.05 28.59 4.98
CA ALA A 166 3.26 29.81 4.78
C ALA A 166 2.19 29.64 3.70
N PRO A 167 1.06 30.37 3.75
CA PRO A 167 0.11 30.42 2.63
C PRO A 167 0.83 30.81 1.34
N ILE A 168 0.58 30.09 0.25
CA ILE A 168 1.19 30.37 -1.05
C ILE A 168 0.19 31.15 -1.90
N ALA A 169 0.56 32.35 -2.31
CA ALA A 169 -0.19 33.15 -3.28
C ALA A 169 0.52 33.07 -4.63
N LEU A 170 0.23 32.05 -5.43
CA LEU A 170 0.80 31.93 -6.77
C LEU A 170 0.06 32.81 -7.77
N GLU A 171 0.80 33.52 -8.60
CA GLU A 171 0.25 34.31 -9.69
C GLU A 171 -0.48 33.39 -10.71
N PRO A 172 -1.58 33.88 -11.34
CA PRO A 172 -2.34 33.11 -12.31
C PRO A 172 -1.50 32.45 -13.44
N PRO A 173 -0.50 33.13 -14.03
CA PRO A 173 0.35 32.51 -15.06
C PRO A 173 1.17 31.33 -14.52
N VAL A 174 1.67 31.39 -13.29
CA VAL A 174 2.42 30.30 -12.64
C VAL A 174 1.51 29.11 -12.40
N LEU A 175 0.30 29.34 -11.86
CA LEU A 175 -0.71 28.29 -11.68
C LEU A 175 -1.06 27.60 -12.99
N LYS A 176 -1.21 28.37 -14.08
CA LYS A 176 -1.47 27.83 -15.42
C LYS A 176 -0.32 26.97 -15.91
N SER A 177 0.92 27.39 -15.69
CA SER A 177 2.12 26.64 -16.07
C SER A 177 2.24 25.33 -15.30
N ILE A 178 2.03 25.33 -13.98
CA ILE A 178 2.02 24.12 -13.16
C ILE A 178 0.94 23.15 -13.65
N ARG A 179 -0.31 23.62 -13.84
CA ARG A 179 -1.40 22.77 -14.32
C ARG A 179 -1.11 22.17 -15.71
N LYS A 180 -0.49 22.95 -16.59
CA LYS A 180 -0.10 22.47 -17.93
C LYS A 180 0.93 21.34 -17.80
N ALA A 181 2.01 21.56 -17.07
CA ALA A 181 3.06 20.56 -16.88
C ALA A 181 2.53 19.27 -16.19
N LEU A 182 1.69 19.41 -15.17
CA LEU A 182 1.05 18.26 -14.52
C LEU A 182 0.15 17.47 -15.46
N ARG A 183 -0.60 18.14 -16.33
CA ARG A 183 -1.44 17.48 -17.32
C ARG A 183 -0.59 16.73 -18.35
N GLU A 184 0.43 17.38 -18.92
CA GLU A 184 1.35 16.77 -19.89
C GLU A 184 2.06 15.55 -19.30
N TYR A 185 2.50 15.62 -18.04
CA TYR A 185 3.06 14.50 -17.31
C TYR A 185 2.08 13.34 -17.18
N THR A 186 0.85 13.64 -16.74
CA THR A 186 -0.18 12.61 -16.52
C THR A 186 -0.58 11.95 -17.83
N GLU A 187 -0.82 12.73 -18.89
CA GLU A 187 -1.16 12.21 -20.22
C GLU A 187 -0.05 11.30 -20.76
N ALA A 188 1.22 11.66 -20.62
CA ALA A 188 2.34 10.85 -21.06
C ALA A 188 2.49 9.57 -20.20
N ARG A 189 2.38 9.66 -18.88
CA ARG A 189 2.39 8.50 -17.97
C ARG A 189 1.26 7.53 -18.29
N ASP A 190 0.04 8.04 -18.44
CA ASP A 190 -1.16 7.24 -18.67
C ASP A 190 -1.12 6.59 -20.06
N ALA A 191 -0.55 7.25 -21.07
CA ALA A 191 -0.31 6.64 -22.37
C ALA A 191 0.61 5.41 -22.26
N LEU A 192 1.74 5.50 -21.54
CA LEU A 192 2.59 4.33 -21.28
C LEU A 192 1.83 3.20 -20.59
N VAL A 193 0.97 3.52 -19.63
CA VAL A 193 0.17 2.54 -18.88
C VAL A 193 -0.86 1.88 -19.80
N MET A 194 -1.70 2.66 -20.50
CA MET A 194 -2.80 2.15 -21.30
C MET A 194 -2.33 1.19 -22.41
N HIS A 195 -1.26 1.54 -23.10
CA HIS A 195 -0.70 0.70 -24.16
C HIS A 195 -0.03 -0.58 -23.66
N ASN A 196 0.22 -0.71 -22.34
CA ASN A 196 0.87 -1.87 -21.74
C ASN A 196 -0.03 -2.69 -20.79
N LEU A 197 -1.33 -2.40 -20.69
CA LEU A 197 -2.27 -3.15 -19.85
C LEU A 197 -2.36 -4.64 -20.22
N ARG A 198 -2.15 -4.98 -21.52
CA ARG A 198 -2.13 -6.39 -21.96
C ARG A 198 -1.05 -7.20 -21.23
N LEU A 199 0.08 -6.60 -20.90
CA LEU A 199 1.15 -7.25 -20.15
C LEU A 199 0.71 -7.55 -18.70
N VAL A 200 -0.05 -6.64 -18.06
CA VAL A 200 -0.61 -6.87 -16.74
C VAL A 200 -1.49 -8.11 -16.73
N HIS A 201 -2.41 -8.23 -17.71
CA HIS A 201 -3.29 -9.40 -17.85
C HIS A 201 -2.52 -10.71 -18.06
N SER A 202 -1.47 -10.68 -18.89
CA SER A 202 -0.62 -11.85 -19.12
C SER A 202 0.10 -12.30 -17.83
N ILE A 203 0.53 -11.36 -16.99
CA ILE A 203 1.19 -11.66 -15.73
C ILE A 203 0.18 -12.12 -14.68
N ALA A 204 -0.91 -11.38 -14.49
CA ALA A 204 -1.97 -11.70 -13.52
C ALA A 204 -2.58 -13.09 -13.78
N GLY A 205 -2.74 -13.48 -15.05
CA GLY A 205 -3.24 -14.78 -15.44
C GLY A 205 -2.48 -15.98 -14.85
N ARG A 206 -1.17 -15.83 -14.61
CA ARG A 206 -0.32 -16.87 -14.00
C ARG A 206 -0.55 -17.05 -12.49
N TYR A 207 -1.28 -16.11 -11.88
CA TYR A 207 -1.55 -16.11 -10.44
C TYR A 207 -3.01 -16.45 -10.12
N ARG A 208 -3.83 -16.82 -11.12
CA ARG A 208 -5.20 -17.29 -10.93
C ARG A 208 -5.24 -18.52 -10.01
N GLY A 209 -6.34 -18.67 -9.27
CA GLY A 209 -6.56 -19.84 -8.39
C GLY A 209 -5.72 -19.84 -7.11
N ARG A 210 -5.17 -18.68 -6.71
CA ARG A 210 -4.35 -18.54 -5.49
C ARG A 210 -5.10 -17.84 -4.35
N GLY A 211 -6.41 -17.99 -4.28
CA GLY A 211 -7.24 -17.41 -3.21
C GLY A 211 -7.56 -15.92 -3.39
N VAL A 212 -7.30 -15.36 -4.58
CA VAL A 212 -7.54 -13.94 -4.90
C VAL A 212 -8.31 -13.84 -6.20
N GLY A 213 -9.26 -12.91 -6.27
CA GLY A 213 -10.02 -12.60 -7.48
C GLY A 213 -9.12 -12.15 -8.63
N TYR A 214 -9.46 -12.50 -9.87
CA TYR A 214 -8.63 -12.14 -11.01
C TYR A 214 -8.60 -10.64 -11.27
N LEU A 215 -9.74 -9.95 -11.09
CA LEU A 215 -9.83 -8.51 -11.23
C LEU A 215 -8.92 -7.77 -10.23
N ASP A 216 -8.84 -8.26 -9.00
CA ASP A 216 -7.97 -7.69 -7.97
C ASP A 216 -6.49 -7.84 -8.34
N LEU A 217 -6.11 -9.01 -8.90
CA LEU A 217 -4.75 -9.22 -9.41
C LEU A 217 -4.40 -8.25 -10.54
N VAL A 218 -5.36 -7.97 -11.43
CA VAL A 218 -5.17 -7.00 -12.52
C VAL A 218 -5.06 -5.59 -11.97
N GLN A 219 -5.90 -5.19 -11.02
CA GLN A 219 -5.83 -3.86 -10.39
C GLN A 219 -4.48 -3.64 -9.70
N GLU A 220 -4.05 -4.59 -8.87
CA GLU A 220 -2.74 -4.50 -8.20
C GLU A 220 -1.56 -4.50 -9.19
N GLY A 221 -1.66 -5.32 -10.25
CA GLY A 221 -0.70 -5.31 -11.35
C GLY A 221 -0.66 -3.96 -12.07
N THR A 222 -1.81 -3.32 -12.25
CA THR A 222 -1.92 -1.98 -12.87
C THR A 222 -1.29 -0.91 -11.98
N LEU A 223 -1.48 -0.98 -10.66
CA LEU A 223 -0.77 -0.09 -9.72
C LEU A 223 0.76 -0.27 -9.82
N GLY A 224 1.22 -1.51 -9.98
CA GLY A 224 2.62 -1.80 -10.26
C GLY A 224 3.10 -1.19 -11.58
N LEU A 225 2.30 -1.26 -12.64
CA LEU A 225 2.59 -0.69 -13.94
C LEU A 225 2.65 0.85 -13.90
N ILE A 226 1.73 1.52 -13.19
CA ILE A 226 1.74 2.97 -12.99
C ILE A 226 3.05 3.40 -12.30
N ARG A 227 3.45 2.72 -11.23
CA ARG A 227 4.72 3.01 -10.54
C ARG A 227 5.94 2.80 -11.44
N ALA A 228 5.89 1.79 -12.33
CA ALA A 228 6.93 1.60 -13.33
C ALA A 228 6.96 2.76 -14.33
N ALA A 229 5.81 3.23 -14.83
CA ALA A 229 5.72 4.33 -15.78
C ALA A 229 6.25 5.66 -15.19
N GLU A 230 6.01 5.90 -13.90
CA GLU A 230 6.54 7.07 -13.18
C GLU A 230 8.08 7.08 -13.12
N LYS A 231 8.69 5.90 -12.96
CA LYS A 231 10.14 5.75 -12.77
C LYS A 231 10.90 5.35 -14.04
N PHE A 232 10.19 5.07 -15.11
CA PHE A 232 10.80 4.68 -16.37
C PHE A 232 11.57 5.83 -17.00
N GLU A 233 12.71 5.51 -17.57
CA GLU A 233 13.60 6.43 -18.27
C GLU A 233 14.17 5.72 -19.51
N TYR A 234 13.70 6.10 -20.68
CA TYR A 234 14.12 5.50 -21.93
C TYR A 234 15.61 5.68 -22.21
N ALA A 235 16.21 6.77 -21.72
CA ALA A 235 17.63 7.06 -21.86
C ALA A 235 18.54 5.95 -21.33
N LYS A 236 18.05 5.10 -20.41
CA LYS A 236 18.76 3.90 -19.91
C LYS A 236 18.84 2.74 -20.90
N GLY A 237 18.25 2.86 -22.09
CA GLY A 237 18.40 1.92 -23.20
C GLY A 237 17.53 0.66 -23.13
N TYR A 238 16.57 0.57 -22.21
CA TYR A 238 15.67 -0.57 -22.09
C TYR A 238 14.27 -0.24 -22.63
N ARG A 239 13.58 -1.27 -23.16
CA ARG A 239 12.16 -1.19 -23.51
C ARG A 239 11.32 -1.09 -22.26
N PHE A 240 10.22 -0.35 -22.32
CA PHE A 240 9.32 -0.19 -21.19
C PHE A 240 8.76 -1.53 -20.68
N SER A 241 8.39 -2.44 -21.58
CA SER A 241 7.91 -3.78 -21.22
C SER A 241 8.92 -4.58 -20.40
N THR A 242 10.21 -4.50 -20.69
CA THR A 242 11.27 -5.17 -19.92
C THR A 242 11.38 -4.59 -18.52
N TYR A 243 11.28 -3.27 -18.39
CA TYR A 243 11.36 -2.58 -17.10
C TYR A 243 10.13 -2.85 -16.23
N CYS A 244 8.93 -2.71 -16.78
CA CYS A 244 7.69 -2.80 -15.99
C CYS A 244 7.32 -4.24 -15.60
N PHE A 245 7.86 -5.27 -16.29
CA PHE A 245 7.62 -6.67 -15.98
C PHE A 245 7.89 -7.02 -14.51
N ASN A 246 9.01 -6.55 -13.97
CA ASN A 246 9.39 -6.80 -12.58
C ASN A 246 8.47 -6.06 -11.59
N TRP A 247 8.08 -4.83 -11.89
CA TRP A 247 7.18 -4.05 -11.06
C TRP A 247 5.78 -4.68 -10.94
N ILE A 248 5.21 -5.09 -12.10
CA ILE A 248 3.92 -5.78 -12.16
C ILE A 248 3.99 -7.10 -11.39
N THR A 249 5.01 -7.91 -11.67
CA THR A 249 5.19 -9.21 -11.02
C THR A 249 5.34 -9.06 -9.50
N GLN A 250 6.10 -8.07 -9.04
CA GLN A 250 6.28 -7.81 -7.61
C GLN A 250 4.99 -7.34 -6.95
N ALA A 251 4.22 -6.45 -7.61
CA ALA A 251 2.94 -5.96 -7.08
C ALA A 251 1.95 -7.12 -6.92
N VAL A 252 1.72 -7.90 -7.99
CA VAL A 252 0.82 -9.06 -7.98
C VAL A 252 1.26 -10.10 -6.95
N ARG A 253 2.55 -10.45 -6.91
CA ARG A 253 3.09 -11.45 -5.97
C ARG A 253 2.92 -11.01 -4.51
N ARG A 254 3.17 -9.73 -4.23
CA ARG A 254 2.97 -9.16 -2.90
C ARG A 254 1.50 -9.24 -2.49
N TYR A 255 0.59 -8.85 -3.37
CA TYR A 255 -0.83 -8.86 -3.10
C TYR A 255 -1.35 -10.28 -2.83
N VAL A 256 -0.97 -11.27 -3.67
CA VAL A 256 -1.27 -12.69 -3.42
C VAL A 256 -0.73 -13.14 -2.06
N GLY A 257 0.46 -12.70 -1.70
CA GLY A 257 1.04 -12.98 -0.41
C GLY A 257 0.28 -12.40 0.78
N ASP A 258 -0.21 -11.18 0.63
CA ASP A 258 -0.89 -10.47 1.71
C ASP A 258 -2.37 -10.88 1.87
N THR A 259 -3.05 -11.32 0.78
CA THR A 259 -4.50 -11.56 0.77
C THR A 259 -4.92 -12.97 0.34
N GLY A 260 -4.04 -13.74 -0.31
CA GLY A 260 -4.37 -15.05 -0.89
C GLY A 260 -4.61 -16.18 0.12
N SER A 261 -4.36 -15.96 1.40
CA SER A 261 -4.58 -16.95 2.47
C SER A 261 -5.49 -16.36 3.54
N LEU A 262 -6.43 -17.18 4.04
CA LEU A 262 -7.33 -16.79 5.14
C LEU A 262 -6.54 -16.32 6.38
N ILE A 263 -5.46 -17.02 6.71
CA ILE A 263 -4.52 -16.62 7.75
C ILE A 263 -3.32 -15.99 7.08
N ARG A 264 -3.15 -14.67 7.28
CA ARG A 264 -2.04 -13.93 6.69
C ARG A 264 -0.72 -14.31 7.34
N LEU A 265 0.25 -14.69 6.51
CA LEU A 265 1.62 -14.97 6.94
C LEU A 265 2.55 -13.77 6.63
N PRO A 266 3.54 -13.47 7.49
CA PRO A 266 4.57 -12.49 7.15
C PRO A 266 5.35 -12.92 5.90
N THR A 267 5.80 -11.95 5.09
CA THR A 267 6.46 -12.19 3.79
C THR A 267 7.66 -13.12 3.89
N HIS A 268 8.49 -12.96 4.94
CA HIS A 268 9.66 -13.82 5.14
C HIS A 268 9.30 -15.28 5.46
N VAL A 269 8.18 -15.53 6.14
CA VAL A 269 7.66 -16.88 6.39
C VAL A 269 7.11 -17.47 5.08
N GLN A 270 6.37 -16.67 4.30
CA GLN A 270 5.86 -17.08 3.00
C GLN A 270 6.97 -17.50 2.03
N ASP A 271 8.08 -16.75 1.99
CA ASP A 271 9.23 -17.09 1.16
C ASP A 271 9.85 -18.43 1.59
N GLN A 272 9.92 -18.69 2.89
CA GLN A 272 10.38 -19.97 3.43
C GLN A 272 9.41 -21.12 3.07
N VAL A 273 8.11 -20.91 3.24
CA VAL A 273 7.06 -21.86 2.83
C VAL A 273 7.19 -22.19 1.34
N ASN A 274 7.25 -21.17 0.48
CA ASN A 274 7.37 -21.36 -0.96
C ASN A 274 8.66 -22.11 -1.35
N LYS A 275 9.76 -21.86 -0.63
CA LYS A 275 11.05 -22.56 -0.86
C LYS A 275 10.95 -24.04 -0.51
N VAL A 276 10.37 -24.37 0.66
CA VAL A 276 10.19 -25.76 1.14
C VAL A 276 9.27 -26.52 0.20
N TYR A 277 8.12 -25.96 -0.17
CA TYR A 277 7.15 -26.65 -1.05
C TYR A 277 7.67 -26.82 -2.47
N ARG A 278 8.43 -25.85 -2.99
CA ARG A 278 9.08 -26.01 -4.30
C ARG A 278 10.08 -27.17 -4.29
N GLU A 279 10.91 -27.27 -3.26
CA GLU A 279 11.90 -28.35 -3.14
C GLU A 279 11.22 -29.71 -2.93
N ARG A 280 10.12 -29.75 -2.14
CA ARG A 280 9.28 -30.94 -1.98
C ARG A 280 8.75 -31.43 -3.33
N ALA A 281 8.20 -30.54 -4.15
CA ALA A 281 7.67 -30.88 -5.47
C ALA A 281 8.77 -31.37 -6.41
N ILE A 282 9.96 -30.75 -6.40
CA ILE A 282 11.11 -31.20 -7.20
C ILE A 282 11.56 -32.62 -6.79
N GLU A 283 11.67 -32.87 -5.49
CA GLU A 283 12.11 -34.16 -4.99
C GLU A 283 11.08 -35.27 -5.27
N GLN A 284 9.81 -34.97 -5.04
CA GLN A 284 8.71 -35.89 -5.37
C GLN A 284 8.68 -36.21 -6.86
N ALA A 285 8.92 -35.24 -7.74
CA ALA A 285 9.00 -35.48 -9.19
C ALA A 285 10.20 -36.35 -9.59
N LYS A 286 11.31 -36.31 -8.83
CA LYS A 286 12.52 -37.11 -9.10
C LYS A 286 12.44 -38.53 -8.56
N THR A 287 11.88 -38.67 -7.37
CA THR A 287 11.91 -39.96 -6.64
C THR A 287 10.60 -40.74 -6.73
N GLY A 288 9.52 -40.09 -7.16
CA GLY A 288 8.16 -40.64 -7.11
C GLY A 288 7.57 -40.76 -5.70
N MET A 289 8.36 -40.45 -4.66
CA MET A 289 7.92 -40.51 -3.27
C MET A 289 7.95 -39.12 -2.61
N GLU A 290 7.10 -38.95 -1.62
CA GLU A 290 7.06 -37.73 -0.84
C GLU A 290 8.29 -37.67 0.10
N PRO A 291 9.12 -36.60 0.01
CA PRO A 291 10.31 -36.48 0.85
C PRO A 291 9.95 -36.16 2.30
N ASP A 292 10.65 -36.77 3.26
CA ASP A 292 10.51 -36.47 4.68
C ASP A 292 11.05 -35.09 5.03
N ALA A 293 10.52 -34.50 6.11
CA ALA A 293 10.94 -33.19 6.63
C ALA A 293 12.45 -33.13 6.91
N ALA A 294 13.07 -34.27 7.35
CA ALA A 294 14.50 -34.33 7.59
C ALA A 294 15.34 -34.25 6.30
N GLN A 295 14.86 -34.84 5.20
CA GLN A 295 15.52 -34.78 3.90
C GLN A 295 15.47 -33.38 3.33
N LEU A 296 14.29 -32.71 3.40
CA LEU A 296 14.11 -31.33 2.99
C LEU A 296 14.96 -30.37 3.82
N ALA A 297 14.99 -30.54 5.14
CA ALA A 297 15.79 -29.72 6.04
C ALA A 297 17.27 -29.77 5.69
N LYS A 298 17.82 -31.00 5.49
CA LYS A 298 19.22 -31.22 5.09
C LYS A 298 19.54 -30.52 3.75
N LYS A 299 18.64 -30.64 2.79
CA LYS A 299 18.85 -30.09 1.45
C LYS A 299 18.77 -28.57 1.40
N LEU A 300 17.90 -27.98 2.23
CA LEU A 300 17.70 -26.54 2.31
C LEU A 300 18.62 -25.83 3.30
N GLY A 301 19.42 -26.61 4.09
CA GLY A 301 20.24 -26.05 5.15
C GLY A 301 19.43 -25.43 6.29
N MET A 302 18.23 -25.97 6.56
CA MET A 302 17.30 -25.48 7.58
C MET A 302 17.24 -26.46 8.75
N ASP A 303 16.77 -25.95 9.90
CA ASP A 303 16.49 -26.83 11.05
C ASP A 303 15.30 -27.76 10.75
N LYS A 304 15.40 -29.04 11.22
CA LYS A 304 14.37 -30.06 11.00
C LYS A 304 13.04 -29.67 11.63
N GLN A 305 13.06 -29.14 12.85
CA GLN A 305 11.86 -28.73 13.56
C GLN A 305 11.16 -27.59 12.83
N LYS A 306 11.91 -26.58 12.42
CA LYS A 306 11.40 -25.45 11.63
C LYS A 306 10.82 -25.90 10.29
N THR A 307 11.46 -26.87 9.61
CA THR A 307 10.94 -27.40 8.34
C THR A 307 9.62 -28.13 8.55
N LYS A 308 9.47 -28.88 9.65
CA LYS A 308 8.21 -29.54 10.02
C LYS A 308 7.10 -28.53 10.30
N GLU A 309 7.37 -27.49 11.09
CA GLU A 309 6.43 -26.39 11.36
C GLU A 309 5.98 -25.71 10.06
N ILE A 310 6.89 -25.44 9.13
CA ILE A 310 6.56 -24.83 7.82
C ILE A 310 5.63 -25.73 7.00
N LEU A 311 5.82 -27.05 7.03
CA LEU A 311 4.95 -27.99 6.34
C LEU A 311 3.54 -28.02 6.94
N GLU A 312 3.42 -27.85 8.26
CA GLU A 312 2.15 -27.80 8.98
C GLU A 312 1.38 -26.47 8.75
N VAL A 313 2.10 -25.35 8.62
CA VAL A 313 1.50 -24.00 8.46
C VAL A 313 0.67 -23.86 7.18
N ARG A 314 0.93 -24.63 6.12
CA ARG A 314 0.18 -24.57 4.86
C ARG A 314 -1.05 -25.47 4.84
N ASN A 315 -1.46 -26.03 5.96
CA ASN A 315 -2.73 -26.74 6.00
C ASN A 315 -3.86 -25.78 5.67
N LEU A 316 -4.51 -26.04 4.53
CA LEU A 316 -5.61 -25.22 4.03
C LEU A 316 -6.73 -25.21 5.08
N ALA A 317 -7.25 -24.04 5.38
CA ALA A 317 -8.48 -23.96 6.15
C ALA A 317 -9.58 -24.67 5.37
N ILE A 318 -10.28 -25.58 6.06
CA ILE A 318 -11.41 -26.33 5.51
C ILE A 318 -12.68 -25.62 5.94
N SER A 319 -13.65 -25.49 5.02
CA SER A 319 -14.96 -24.94 5.38
C SER A 319 -15.66 -25.85 6.38
N LEU A 320 -16.18 -25.28 7.44
CA LEU A 320 -17.02 -26.01 8.41
C LEU A 320 -18.36 -26.43 7.80
N ASP A 321 -18.82 -25.73 6.76
CA ASP A 321 -20.03 -26.04 6.01
C ASP A 321 -19.78 -27.10 4.92
N ALA A 322 -18.55 -27.61 4.79
CA ALA A 322 -18.27 -28.68 3.85
C ALA A 322 -19.03 -29.96 4.27
N PRO A 323 -19.62 -30.71 3.28
CA PRO A 323 -20.28 -31.95 3.57
C PRO A 323 -19.29 -32.95 4.18
N ARG A 324 -19.73 -33.71 5.15
CA ARG A 324 -18.94 -34.70 5.89
C ARG A 324 -18.52 -35.89 5.03
N TYR A 325 -19.45 -36.32 4.19
CA TYR A 325 -19.27 -37.39 3.17
C TYR A 325 -20.07 -37.00 1.91
N ASP A 326 -19.70 -37.58 0.77
CA ASP A 326 -20.33 -37.25 -0.53
C ASP A 326 -21.85 -37.50 -0.59
N ASP A 327 -22.40 -38.34 0.30
CA ASP A 327 -23.83 -38.73 0.34
C ASP A 327 -24.53 -38.35 1.67
N ASP A 328 -23.91 -37.50 2.53
CA ASP A 328 -24.50 -37.15 3.83
C ASP A 328 -24.88 -35.67 3.87
N ASP A 329 -26.11 -35.38 4.33
CA ASP A 329 -26.60 -34.01 4.56
C ASP A 329 -25.92 -33.31 5.76
N GLY A 330 -25.03 -34.01 6.50
CA GLY A 330 -24.29 -33.47 7.64
C GLY A 330 -23.09 -32.64 7.24
N THR A 331 -22.83 -31.55 7.97
CA THR A 331 -21.69 -30.67 7.78
C THR A 331 -20.57 -31.01 8.74
N LEU A 332 -19.32 -30.52 8.45
CA LEU A 332 -18.19 -30.69 9.35
C LEU A 332 -18.42 -29.99 10.71
N VAL A 333 -19.22 -28.92 10.76
CA VAL A 333 -19.55 -28.22 12.01
C VAL A 333 -20.33 -29.12 12.96
N ASP A 334 -21.18 -30.04 12.44
CA ASP A 334 -21.98 -30.95 13.24
C ASP A 334 -21.13 -32.00 13.99
N THR A 335 -19.88 -32.18 13.56
CA THR A 335 -18.92 -33.12 14.21
C THR A 335 -18.10 -32.44 15.31
N LEU A 336 -18.13 -31.11 15.37
CA LEU A 336 -17.41 -30.36 16.41
C LEU A 336 -18.25 -30.33 17.68
N THR A 337 -18.03 -31.29 18.56
CA THR A 337 -18.59 -31.23 19.91
C THR A 337 -17.87 -30.17 20.70
N THR A 338 -18.57 -29.10 21.07
CA THR A 338 -18.17 -28.28 22.22
C THR A 338 -18.25 -29.18 23.47
N GLU A 339 -17.19 -29.25 24.27
CA GLU A 339 -17.30 -29.81 25.61
C GLU A 339 -18.53 -29.23 26.29
N PRO A 340 -19.42 -30.07 26.91
CA PRO A 340 -20.60 -29.54 27.54
C PRO A 340 -20.17 -28.54 28.60
N VAL A 341 -20.43 -27.25 28.35
CA VAL A 341 -20.24 -26.22 29.37
C VAL A 341 -21.15 -26.61 30.51
N SER A 342 -20.56 -26.96 31.66
CA SER A 342 -21.31 -27.30 32.85
C SER A 342 -22.22 -26.12 33.21
N TYR A 343 -23.50 -26.27 32.97
CA TYR A 343 -24.55 -25.28 33.29
C TYR A 343 -24.74 -25.07 34.79
N THR A 344 -23.83 -25.53 35.63
CA THR A 344 -23.89 -25.35 37.09
C THR A 344 -23.89 -23.88 37.51
N HIS A 345 -23.37 -22.98 36.69
CA HIS A 345 -23.40 -21.54 36.94
C HIS A 345 -24.69 -20.82 36.47
N LEU A 346 -25.46 -21.39 35.57
CA LEU A 346 -26.73 -20.79 35.13
C LEU A 346 -27.90 -21.04 36.10
N ARG A 347 -27.82 -22.05 36.99
CA ARG A 347 -28.82 -22.30 38.00
C ARG A 347 -28.75 -21.39 39.25
N ALA A 348 -27.69 -20.60 39.38
CA ALA A 348 -27.51 -19.72 40.54
C ALA A 348 -28.27 -18.38 40.42
N HIS A 349 -28.93 -18.12 39.31
CA HIS A 349 -29.70 -16.89 39.10
C HIS A 349 -31.21 -17.09 38.86
N GLU A 350 -31.73 -18.33 39.06
CA GLU A 350 -33.15 -18.49 39.19
C GLU A 350 -33.55 -18.07 40.61
N THR A 351 -33.91 -16.80 40.78
CA THR A 351 -34.66 -16.35 41.96
C THR A 351 -35.99 -17.06 41.96
N PRO A 352 -36.32 -17.82 43.00
CA PRO A 352 -37.66 -18.40 43.12
C PRO A 352 -38.65 -17.26 43.33
N GLU A 353 -39.56 -17.09 42.40
CA GLU A 353 -40.77 -16.35 42.60
C GLU A 353 -41.62 -17.13 43.59
N HIS A 354 -41.57 -16.72 44.82
CA HIS A 354 -42.54 -17.16 45.81
C HIS A 354 -43.62 -16.12 46.00
N GLY A 355 -44.75 -16.44 45.41
CA GLY A 355 -46.00 -15.99 45.88
C GLY A 355 -46.20 -16.44 47.32
N GLY A 356 -46.28 -15.51 48.21
CA GLY A 356 -46.66 -15.70 49.60
C GLY A 356 -47.77 -14.75 49.95
N LEU A 357 -48.98 -15.23 49.88
CA LEU A 357 -50.16 -14.67 50.48
C LEU A 357 -50.02 -14.66 52.02
N GLY A 358 -50.43 -13.56 52.64
CA GLY A 358 -50.91 -13.72 53.98
C GLY A 358 -50.52 -12.64 55.00
N GLY A 359 -51.36 -11.67 55.15
CA GLY A 359 -51.96 -11.38 56.43
C GLY A 359 -51.20 -10.56 57.45
N GLY A 360 -51.73 -9.39 57.73
CA GLY A 360 -51.95 -9.01 59.11
C GLY A 360 -51.03 -8.03 59.79
N GLY A 361 -51.41 -6.79 59.83
CA GLY A 361 -51.62 -6.12 61.10
C GLY A 361 -50.43 -5.52 61.83
N GLY A 362 -50.46 -4.22 62.04
CA GLY A 362 -50.00 -3.70 63.32
C GLY A 362 -48.95 -2.60 63.34
N LYS A 363 -49.36 -1.40 63.17
CA LYS A 363 -49.06 -0.21 63.99
C LYS A 363 -47.68 0.05 64.64
N LYS A 364 -47.21 1.24 64.35
CA LYS A 364 -46.79 2.33 65.25
C LYS A 364 -45.30 2.60 65.46
N LYS A 365 -45.01 3.87 65.21
CA LYS A 365 -44.11 4.81 65.95
C LYS A 365 -42.61 4.48 65.90
N GLY A 366 -41.77 5.36 65.63
CA GLY A 366 -41.57 6.76 65.88
C GLY A 366 -40.11 7.04 66.07
N GLY A 367 -39.67 8.22 65.70
CA GLY A 367 -38.49 8.87 66.26
C GLY A 367 -37.17 8.53 65.57
N GLY A 368 -36.59 9.39 64.88
CA GLY A 368 -35.91 10.57 65.34
C GLY A 368 -34.41 10.49 65.10
N GLY A 369 -33.88 11.47 64.46
CA GLY A 369 -32.56 12.04 64.75
C GLY A 369 -31.40 11.47 63.95
N GLY A 370 -30.83 12.20 63.06
CA GLY A 370 -29.85 13.19 63.34
C GLY A 370 -28.47 12.84 62.81
N GLY A 371 -27.94 13.69 62.03
CA GLY A 371 -26.58 14.18 62.08
C GLY A 371 -25.55 13.37 61.31
N GLY A 372 -24.96 13.92 60.25
CA GLY A 372 -23.89 14.84 60.30
C GLY A 372 -22.62 14.30 59.74
N GLY A 373 -22.05 15.02 58.79
CA GLY A 373 -20.63 15.29 58.63
C GLY A 373 -19.83 14.26 57.87
N GLY A 374 -19.24 14.54 56.79
CA GLY A 374 -18.15 15.42 56.51
C GLY A 374 -16.96 14.65 56.01
N GLY A 375 -16.46 14.95 54.88
CA GLY A 375 -15.12 15.37 54.61
C GLY A 375 -14.11 14.28 54.26
N GLY A 376 -13.49 14.48 53.16
CA GLY A 376 -12.19 13.94 52.79
C GLY A 376 -12.11 13.67 51.33
#